data_288440515ce215b3ca4c1d2bc2f8176a
#
_entry.id   288440515ce215b3ca4c1d2bc2f8176a
#
_cell.length_a   1.000
_cell.length_b   1.000
_cell.length_c   1.000
_cell.angle_alpha   90.00
_cell.angle_beta   90.00
_cell.angle_gamma   90.00
#
_symmetry.space_group_name_H-M   'P 1'
#
loop_
_entity.id
_entity.type
_entity.pdbx_description
1 polymer ?
#
loop_
_entity_poly.entity_id
_entity_poly.type
_entity_poly.pdbx_seq_one_letter_code
_entity_poly.pdbx_strand_id
1 'polypeptide(L)'
;MEESEASILHTYNRFPVVFEHGKGVHLYDSEGAEYLDFAAGIAVNSLGYHYPGYDEALKEQIDKLTHISNLYYNEPIIEAGAKLVNASHMDKAFFTNSGTEA
;
A
#
# COMPACT_ATOMS: atom_id res chain seq x y z
N MET A 1 5.77 19.68 -12.85
CA MET A 1 6.95 19.54 -11.96
C MET A 1 7.28 20.82 -11.19
N GLU A 2 7.34 21.98 -11.82
CA GLU A 2 7.65 23.25 -11.12
C GLU A 2 6.67 23.61 -10.01
N GLU A 3 5.36 23.40 -10.21
CA GLU A 3 4.35 23.64 -9.17
C GLU A 3 4.45 22.69 -7.97
N SER A 4 4.86 21.43 -8.19
CA SER A 4 5.03 20.46 -7.11
C SER A 4 6.28 20.76 -6.27
N GLU A 5 7.35 21.23 -6.87
CA GLU A 5 8.55 21.66 -6.15
C GLU A 5 8.29 22.91 -5.28
N ALA A 6 7.37 23.78 -5.69
CA ALA A 6 6.98 24.95 -4.91
C ALA A 6 6.06 24.61 -3.71
N SER A 7 5.32 23.52 -3.78
CA SER A 7 4.26 23.18 -2.80
C SER A 7 4.61 22.02 -1.86
N ILE A 8 5.58 21.18 -2.21
CA ILE A 8 5.99 20.03 -1.42
C ILE A 8 7.34 20.31 -0.77
N LEU A 9 7.39 20.18 0.57
CA LEU A 9 8.64 20.33 1.30
C LEU A 9 9.73 19.40 0.75
N HIS A 10 10.89 19.97 0.44
CA HIS A 10 12.02 19.26 -0.15
C HIS A 10 12.75 18.39 0.90
N THR A 11 12.14 17.25 1.24
CA THR A 11 12.73 16.25 2.17
C THR A 11 13.47 15.13 1.42
N TYR A 12 13.25 15.00 0.12
CA TYR A 12 13.88 14.00 -0.75
C TYR A 12 14.32 14.62 -2.08
N ASN A 13 15.42 14.12 -2.64
CA ASN A 13 15.79 14.39 -4.03
C ASN A 13 15.01 13.42 -4.94
N ARG A 14 13.86 13.86 -5.46
CA ARG A 14 13.02 13.05 -6.33
C ARG A 14 13.57 12.99 -7.75
N PHE A 15 13.46 11.83 -8.36
CA PHE A 15 13.69 11.71 -9.79
C PHE A 15 12.62 12.48 -10.58
N PRO A 16 12.98 13.17 -11.69
CA PRO A 16 12.04 13.99 -12.44
C PRO A 16 11.11 13.18 -13.35
N VAL A 17 10.38 12.24 -12.75
CA VAL A 17 9.42 11.35 -13.41
C VAL A 17 8.09 11.44 -12.68
N VAL A 18 7.00 11.57 -13.44
CA VAL A 18 5.63 11.52 -12.90
C VAL A 18 4.98 10.22 -13.35
N PHE A 19 4.85 9.27 -12.45
CA PHE A 19 4.13 8.03 -12.72
C PHE A 19 2.62 8.23 -12.59
N GLU A 20 1.85 7.71 -13.54
CA GLU A 20 0.39 7.81 -13.57
C GLU A 20 -0.32 6.50 -13.23
N HIS A 21 0.18 5.38 -13.75
CA HIS A 21 -0.44 4.08 -13.54
C HIS A 21 0.58 2.95 -13.55
N GLY A 22 0.14 1.77 -13.11
CA GLY A 22 0.94 0.56 -13.10
C GLY A 22 0.12 -0.66 -13.48
N LYS A 23 0.79 -1.71 -13.95
CA LYS A 23 0.21 -3.01 -14.23
C LYS A 23 1.24 -4.12 -13.99
N GLY A 24 0.93 -5.04 -13.08
CA GLY A 24 1.87 -6.09 -12.70
C GLY A 24 3.16 -5.49 -12.15
N VAL A 25 4.28 -5.69 -12.83
CA VAL A 25 5.60 -5.16 -12.46
C VAL A 25 6.01 -3.93 -13.27
N HIS A 26 5.10 -3.36 -14.05
CA HIS A 26 5.37 -2.22 -14.92
C HIS A 26 4.72 -0.95 -14.38
N LEU A 27 5.45 0.16 -14.50
CA LEU A 27 4.97 1.51 -14.27
C LEU A 27 4.97 2.30 -15.56
N TYR A 28 4.07 3.24 -15.68
CA TYR A 28 3.95 4.13 -16.84
C TYR A 28 3.91 5.58 -16.37
N ASP A 29 4.73 6.42 -17.01
CA ASP A 29 4.76 7.83 -16.69
C ASP A 29 3.69 8.62 -17.48
N SER A 30 3.62 9.92 -17.19
CA SER A 30 2.69 10.85 -17.85
C SER A 30 2.94 11.06 -19.36
N GLU A 31 4.08 10.63 -19.87
CA GLU A 31 4.43 10.65 -21.28
C GLU A 31 4.21 9.30 -21.97
N GLY A 32 3.79 8.29 -21.21
CA GLY A 32 3.52 6.93 -21.67
C GLY A 32 4.75 6.03 -21.74
N ALA A 33 5.89 6.46 -21.22
CA ALA A 33 7.07 5.60 -21.15
C ALA A 33 6.89 4.49 -20.12
N GLU A 34 7.35 3.29 -20.45
CA GLU A 34 7.23 2.10 -19.62
C GLU A 34 8.52 1.86 -18.84
N TYR A 35 8.36 1.49 -17.56
CA TYR A 35 9.44 1.16 -16.64
C TYR A 35 9.19 -0.17 -15.95
N LEU A 36 10.23 -0.96 -15.74
CA LEU A 36 10.20 -2.10 -14.83
C LEU A 36 10.38 -1.61 -13.39
N ASP A 37 9.41 -1.93 -12.53
CA ASP A 37 9.43 -1.54 -11.13
C ASP A 37 10.16 -2.57 -10.26
N PHE A 38 11.47 -2.39 -10.08
CA PHE A 38 12.27 -3.18 -9.13
C PHE A 38 12.27 -2.61 -7.70
N ALA A 39 11.72 -1.40 -7.50
CA ALA A 39 11.66 -0.78 -6.19
C ALA A 39 10.40 -1.16 -5.41
N ALA A 40 9.28 -1.37 -6.11
CA ALA A 40 7.98 -1.76 -5.55
C ALA A 40 7.54 -0.87 -4.36
N GLY A 41 7.79 0.44 -4.43
CA GLY A 41 7.51 1.37 -3.33
C GLY A 41 8.31 1.06 -2.06
N ILE A 42 9.55 0.61 -2.21
CA ILE A 42 10.42 0.06 -1.15
C ILE A 42 9.79 -1.21 -0.55
N ALA A 43 9.55 -2.19 -1.43
CA ALA A 43 8.97 -3.51 -1.15
C ALA A 43 7.50 -3.51 -0.65
N VAL A 44 6.82 -2.39 -0.66
CA VAL A 44 5.40 -2.29 -0.25
C VAL A 44 4.48 -2.99 -1.25
N ASN A 45 4.72 -2.81 -2.56
CA ASN A 45 3.92 -3.38 -3.64
C ASN A 45 4.43 -4.77 -4.07
N SER A 46 4.62 -5.68 -3.12
CA SER A 46 5.18 -7.02 -3.36
C SER A 46 4.34 -7.87 -4.31
N LEU A 47 3.04 -7.62 -4.38
CA LEU A 47 2.11 -8.30 -5.29
C LEU A 47 2.08 -7.67 -6.70
N GLY A 48 2.76 -6.55 -6.90
CA GLY A 48 2.64 -5.73 -8.11
C GLY A 48 1.36 -4.90 -8.13
N TYR A 49 1.14 -4.23 -9.27
CA TYR A 49 -0.03 -3.36 -9.46
C TYR A 49 -1.19 -4.18 -10.04
N HIS A 50 -2.38 -3.99 -9.49
CA HIS A 50 -3.60 -4.68 -9.90
C HIS A 50 -3.50 -6.22 -9.83
N TYR A 51 -2.94 -6.72 -8.71
CA TYR A 51 -2.96 -8.17 -8.47
C TYR A 51 -4.40 -8.70 -8.48
N PRO A 52 -4.68 -9.81 -9.18
CA PRO A 52 -6.04 -10.35 -9.30
C PRO A 52 -6.73 -10.55 -7.95
N GLY A 53 -7.91 -9.95 -7.77
CA GLY A 53 -8.70 -10.00 -6.54
C GLY A 53 -8.33 -8.97 -5.48
N TYR A 54 -7.15 -8.33 -5.52
CA TYR A 54 -6.73 -7.36 -4.53
C TYR A 54 -7.54 -6.06 -4.59
N ASP A 55 -7.66 -5.49 -5.77
CA ASP A 55 -8.41 -4.23 -5.99
C ASP A 55 -9.89 -4.40 -5.65
N GLU A 56 -10.47 -5.53 -6.04
CA GLU A 56 -11.88 -5.87 -5.76
C GLU A 56 -12.12 -5.99 -4.26
N ALA A 57 -11.24 -6.68 -3.53
CA ALA A 57 -11.35 -6.82 -2.09
C ALA A 57 -11.28 -5.46 -1.36
N LEU A 58 -10.40 -4.55 -1.82
CA LEU A 58 -10.33 -3.19 -1.27
C LEU A 58 -11.61 -2.38 -1.57
N LYS A 59 -12.13 -2.46 -2.79
CA LYS A 59 -13.38 -1.77 -3.18
C LYS A 59 -14.56 -2.26 -2.35
N GLU A 60 -14.71 -3.57 -2.19
CA GLU A 60 -15.75 -4.16 -1.36
C GLU A 60 -15.64 -3.71 0.10
N GLN A 61 -14.44 -3.65 0.65
CA GLN A 61 -14.24 -3.21 2.03
C GLN A 61 -14.50 -1.70 2.21
N ILE A 62 -14.17 -0.87 1.23
CA ILE A 62 -14.51 0.55 1.21
C ILE A 62 -16.03 0.73 1.29
N ASP A 63 -16.78 -0.05 0.54
CA ASP A 63 -18.26 0.01 0.54
C ASP A 63 -18.88 -0.48 1.86
N LYS A 64 -18.17 -1.32 2.63
CA LYS A 64 -18.65 -1.81 3.92
C LYS A 64 -18.28 -0.90 5.08
N LEU A 65 -16.97 -0.73 5.30
CA LEU A 65 -16.45 0.00 6.46
C LEU A 65 -14.98 0.33 6.25
N THR A 66 -14.65 1.62 6.26
CA THR A 66 -13.27 2.10 6.05
C THR A 66 -12.47 2.20 7.34
N HIS A 67 -13.11 2.57 8.45
CA HIS A 67 -12.46 2.73 9.75
C HIS A 67 -13.48 2.72 10.89
N ILE A 68 -13.09 2.20 12.06
CA ILE A 68 -13.96 2.19 13.24
C ILE A 68 -13.24 2.46 14.57
N SER A 69 -11.95 2.43 14.67
CA SER A 69 -11.19 2.47 15.91
C SER A 69 -10.92 1.10 16.55
N ASN A 70 -9.77 0.99 17.22
CA ASN A 70 -9.38 -0.20 18.01
C ASN A 70 -10.23 -0.43 19.29
N LEU A 71 -11.16 0.46 19.58
CA LEU A 71 -12.13 0.25 20.67
C LEU A 71 -13.19 -0.80 20.34
N TYR A 72 -13.30 -1.16 19.06
CA TYR A 72 -14.29 -2.13 18.56
C TYR A 72 -13.64 -3.20 17.71
N TYR A 73 -14.33 -4.31 17.56
CA TYR A 73 -13.93 -5.38 16.64
C TYR A 73 -14.47 -5.11 15.23
N ASN A 74 -13.73 -5.57 14.22
CA ASN A 74 -14.19 -5.69 12.84
C ASN A 74 -13.70 -7.00 12.24
N GLU A 75 -14.41 -7.52 11.27
CA GLU A 75 -14.08 -8.81 10.65
C GLU A 75 -12.68 -8.86 10.03
N PRO A 76 -12.24 -7.85 9.24
CA PRO A 76 -10.91 -7.90 8.63
C PRO A 76 -9.75 -8.02 9.63
N ILE A 77 -9.81 -7.31 10.76
CA ILE A 77 -8.72 -7.38 11.75
C ILE A 77 -8.69 -8.72 12.49
N ILE A 78 -9.86 -9.29 12.77
CA ILE A 78 -9.96 -10.62 13.40
C ILE A 78 -9.37 -11.67 12.46
N GLU A 79 -9.77 -11.67 11.20
CA GLU A 79 -9.29 -12.60 10.20
C GLU A 79 -7.79 -12.46 9.92
N ALA A 80 -7.31 -11.22 9.75
CA ALA A 80 -5.89 -10.93 9.54
C ALA A 80 -5.03 -11.37 10.74
N GLY A 81 -5.50 -11.10 11.97
CA GLY A 81 -4.82 -11.54 13.19
C GLY A 81 -4.70 -13.04 13.27
N ALA A 82 -5.78 -13.77 13.00
CA ALA A 82 -5.79 -15.23 12.99
C ALA A 82 -4.85 -15.82 11.93
N LYS A 83 -4.85 -15.27 10.71
CA LYS A 83 -3.95 -15.70 9.64
C LYS A 83 -2.49 -15.47 9.97
N LEU A 84 -2.14 -14.31 10.55
CA LEU A 84 -0.76 -14.00 10.96
C LEU A 84 -0.27 -14.93 12.08
N VAL A 85 -1.07 -15.15 13.10
CA VAL A 85 -0.75 -16.07 14.20
C VAL A 85 -0.53 -17.49 13.66
N ASN A 86 -1.42 -17.99 12.82
CA ASN A 86 -1.31 -19.32 12.22
C ASN A 86 -0.08 -19.46 11.29
N ALA A 87 0.35 -18.38 10.66
CA ALA A 87 1.51 -18.38 9.77
C ALA A 87 2.85 -18.10 10.47
N SER A 88 2.82 -17.80 11.77
CA SER A 88 4.00 -17.43 12.56
C SER A 88 4.18 -18.36 13.78
N HIS A 89 5.23 -18.09 14.57
CA HIS A 89 5.44 -18.75 15.86
C HIS A 89 4.90 -17.93 17.04
N MET A 90 4.13 -16.88 16.75
CA MET A 90 3.61 -15.95 17.75
C MET A 90 2.21 -16.33 18.20
N ASP A 91 1.86 -15.96 19.42
CA ASP A 91 0.54 -16.27 20.00
C ASP A 91 -0.50 -15.18 19.69
N LYS A 92 -0.06 -13.95 19.44
CA LYS A 92 -0.93 -12.78 19.22
C LYS A 92 -0.33 -11.83 18.21
N ALA A 93 -1.19 -11.08 17.52
CA ALA A 93 -0.83 -10.01 16.60
C ALA A 93 -1.29 -8.65 17.15
N PHE A 94 -0.46 -7.64 16.99
CA PHE A 94 -0.77 -6.24 17.27
C PHE A 94 -0.52 -5.42 16.03
N PHE A 95 -1.54 -4.69 15.59
CA PHE A 95 -1.47 -3.87 14.39
C PHE A 95 -1.21 -2.41 14.77
N THR A 96 -0.20 -1.81 14.15
CA THR A 96 0.20 -0.42 14.33
C THR A 96 0.21 0.31 12.99
N ASN A 97 0.25 1.65 13.04
CA ASN A 97 0.29 2.47 11.83
C ASN A 97 1.71 2.58 11.24
N SER A 98 2.73 2.29 12.00
CA SER A 98 4.13 2.41 11.57
C SER A 98 5.05 1.43 12.29
N GLY A 99 6.20 1.13 11.69
CA GLY A 99 7.24 0.34 12.35
C GLY A 99 7.81 1.01 13.60
N THR A 100 7.76 2.34 13.69
CA THR A 100 8.19 3.07 14.90
C THR A 100 7.27 2.82 16.08
N GLU A 101 5.98 2.62 15.85
CA GLU A 101 5.00 2.27 16.89
C GLU A 101 5.10 0.82 17.32
N ALA A 102 5.54 -0.06 16.41
CA ALA A 102 5.72 -1.48 16.68
C ALA A 102 6.95 -1.76 17.54
#